data_11458e3277aaed36807b91ad1bde39c4
#
_entry.id   11458e3277aaed36807b91ad1bde39c4
#
_cell.length_a   1.000
_cell.length_b   1.000
_cell.length_c   1.000
_cell.angle_alpha   90.00
_cell.angle_beta   90.00
_cell.angle_gamma   90.00
#
_symmetry.space_group_name_H-M   'P 1'
#
loop_
_entity.id
_entity.type
_entity.pdbx_description
1 polymer ?
#
loop_
_entity_poly.entity_id
_entity_poly.type
_entity_poly.pdbx_seq_one_letter_code
_entity_poly.pdbx_strand_id
1 'polypeptide(L)'
;MTAQLHVITGGPGSGKSSLIQALTAEGLRSMPEAGRAIIQQQVETGGDALPWADRLAFAEQMFRWELRTHREAREQRGPVILDRGLPDVIGYLRVCGLPVPPYLWKAAKLFRYHRRVFIAPHWPEIYAQDTERKQDLTEAEATCRAMQEVYTSLGYELLPLPLVSIPERVRFVRSHLEHATPRSS
;
A
#
# COMPACT_ATOMS: atom_id res chain seq x y z
N MET A 1 12.21 21.27 2.12
CA MET A 1 11.36 20.29 2.82
C MET A 1 11.81 18.90 2.42
N THR A 2 12.09 18.06 3.38
CA THR A 2 12.33 16.64 3.16
C THR A 2 11.06 15.94 2.73
N ALA A 3 11.16 14.90 1.91
CA ALA A 3 10.01 14.08 1.52
C ALA A 3 9.35 13.43 2.74
N GLN A 4 8.03 13.44 2.77
CA GLN A 4 7.21 12.74 3.75
C GLN A 4 6.48 11.61 3.02
N LEU A 5 6.86 10.36 3.30
CA LEU A 5 6.36 9.18 2.60
C LEU A 5 5.14 8.63 3.33
N HIS A 6 3.95 8.87 2.81
CA HIS A 6 2.69 8.42 3.39
C HIS A 6 2.14 7.21 2.65
N VAL A 7 2.06 6.09 3.32
CA VAL A 7 1.51 4.85 2.76
C VAL A 7 0.00 4.79 2.96
N ILE A 8 -0.69 4.33 1.93
CA ILE A 8 -2.07 3.85 1.99
C ILE A 8 -2.04 2.35 1.70
N THR A 9 -2.42 1.54 2.68
CA THR A 9 -2.50 0.08 2.57
C THR A 9 -3.94 -0.41 2.75
N GLY A 10 -4.17 -1.69 2.67
CA GLY A 10 -5.46 -2.34 2.85
C GLY A 10 -5.67 -3.50 1.88
N GLY A 11 -6.82 -4.15 1.97
CA GLY A 11 -7.19 -5.24 1.09
C GLY A 11 -7.63 -4.79 -0.31
N PRO A 12 -7.86 -5.74 -1.22
CA PRO A 12 -8.44 -5.44 -2.52
C PRO A 12 -9.88 -4.94 -2.37
N GLY A 13 -10.35 -4.14 -3.33
CA GLY A 13 -11.73 -3.65 -3.36
C GLY A 13 -12.10 -2.66 -2.23
N SER A 14 -11.12 -1.99 -1.65
CA SER A 14 -11.31 -1.02 -0.55
C SER A 14 -11.41 0.45 -1.00
N GLY A 15 -11.43 0.71 -2.30
CA GLY A 15 -11.48 2.06 -2.88
C GLY A 15 -10.14 2.80 -2.88
N LYS A 16 -9.05 2.12 -2.63
CA LYS A 16 -7.70 2.70 -2.51
C LYS A 16 -7.24 3.40 -3.79
N SER A 17 -7.38 2.73 -4.95
CA SER A 17 -6.96 3.29 -6.25
C SER A 17 -7.72 4.56 -6.62
N SER A 18 -9.03 4.60 -6.41
CA SER A 18 -9.87 5.77 -6.65
C SER A 18 -9.48 6.93 -5.74
N LEU A 19 -9.16 6.66 -4.48
CA LEU A 19 -8.70 7.67 -3.53
C LEU A 19 -7.35 8.26 -3.97
N ILE A 20 -6.38 7.41 -4.32
CA ILE A 20 -5.05 7.88 -4.75
C ILE A 20 -5.14 8.70 -6.04
N GLN A 21 -5.97 8.27 -6.98
CA GLN A 21 -6.24 9.03 -8.20
C GLN A 21 -6.82 10.42 -7.89
N ALA A 22 -7.79 10.51 -6.98
CA ALA A 22 -8.37 11.79 -6.57
C ALA A 22 -7.35 12.70 -5.86
N LEU A 23 -6.52 12.14 -4.97
CA LEU A 23 -5.44 12.88 -4.31
C LEU A 23 -4.43 13.43 -5.32
N THR A 24 -4.10 12.63 -6.34
CA THR A 24 -3.18 13.05 -7.43
C THR A 24 -3.80 14.15 -8.29
N ALA A 25 -5.10 14.07 -8.59
CA ALA A 25 -5.82 15.11 -9.31
C ALA A 25 -5.83 16.45 -8.56
N GLU A 26 -5.74 16.44 -7.24
CA GLU A 26 -5.59 17.63 -6.40
C GLU A 26 -4.14 18.08 -6.19
N GLY A 27 -3.20 17.53 -6.95
CA GLY A 27 -1.80 17.97 -6.99
C GLY A 27 -0.87 17.27 -5.99
N LEU A 28 -1.32 16.24 -5.27
CA LEU A 28 -0.43 15.42 -4.46
C LEU A 28 0.37 14.46 -5.35
N ARG A 29 1.63 14.26 -5.00
CA ARG A 29 2.47 13.27 -5.68
C ARG A 29 2.13 11.87 -5.20
N SER A 30 2.12 10.91 -6.11
CA SER A 30 1.91 9.51 -5.77
C SER A 30 2.89 8.60 -6.49
N MET A 31 3.13 7.43 -5.90
CA MET A 31 3.92 6.36 -6.49
C MET A 31 2.97 5.18 -6.79
N PRO A 32 3.13 4.53 -7.95
CA PRO A 32 2.23 3.47 -8.40
C PRO A 32 2.40 2.19 -7.59
N GLU A 33 1.34 1.36 -7.59
CA GLU A 33 1.34 0.04 -6.96
C GLU A 33 2.27 -0.93 -7.69
N ALA A 34 3.11 -1.63 -6.93
CA ALA A 34 4.06 -2.59 -7.45
C ALA A 34 3.38 -3.79 -8.15
N GLY A 35 2.38 -4.37 -7.52
CA GLY A 35 1.76 -5.62 -7.98
C GLY A 35 1.23 -5.55 -9.40
N ARG A 36 0.45 -4.52 -9.72
CA ARG A 36 -0.10 -4.33 -11.09
C ARG A 36 0.97 -4.16 -12.14
N ALA A 37 1.98 -3.34 -11.86
CA ALA A 37 3.06 -3.07 -12.80
C ALA A 37 3.87 -4.33 -13.08
N ILE A 38 4.15 -5.14 -12.06
CA ILE A 38 4.87 -6.42 -12.20
C ILE A 38 4.04 -7.42 -12.99
N ILE A 39 2.75 -7.58 -12.67
CA ILE A 39 1.87 -8.49 -13.41
C ILE A 39 1.85 -8.13 -14.89
N GLN A 40 1.65 -6.86 -15.22
CA GLN A 40 1.64 -6.39 -16.59
C GLN A 40 2.96 -6.69 -17.31
N GLN A 41 4.09 -6.38 -16.70
CA GLN A 41 5.41 -6.65 -17.23
C GLN A 41 5.66 -8.15 -17.46
N GLN A 42 5.30 -9.00 -16.49
CA GLN A 42 5.48 -10.44 -16.59
C GLN A 42 4.61 -11.04 -17.70
N VAL A 43 3.36 -10.61 -17.82
CA VAL A 43 2.46 -11.05 -18.90
C VAL A 43 3.01 -10.66 -20.28
N GLU A 44 3.49 -9.42 -20.44
CA GLU A 44 4.05 -8.92 -21.69
C GLU A 44 5.34 -9.65 -22.09
N THR A 45 6.17 -10.02 -21.13
CA THR A 45 7.48 -10.66 -21.39
C THR A 45 7.46 -12.19 -21.31
N GLY A 46 6.31 -12.80 -20.98
CA GLY A 46 6.17 -14.24 -20.80
C GLY A 46 6.88 -14.77 -19.55
N GLY A 47 7.06 -13.93 -18.53
CA GLY A 47 7.64 -14.32 -17.25
C GLY A 47 6.64 -15.05 -16.35
N ASP A 48 7.13 -15.72 -15.32
CA ASP A 48 6.36 -16.53 -14.37
C ASP A 48 6.28 -15.95 -12.95
N ALA A 49 6.90 -14.80 -12.69
CA ALA A 49 6.80 -14.09 -11.42
C ALA A 49 5.41 -13.44 -11.27
N LEU A 50 4.39 -14.27 -11.14
CA LEU A 50 2.97 -13.95 -11.11
C LEU A 50 2.31 -14.58 -9.89
N PRO A 51 1.28 -13.95 -9.29
CA PRO A 51 0.61 -14.48 -8.09
C PRO A 51 -0.09 -15.83 -8.32
N TRP A 52 -0.38 -16.20 -9.58
CA TRP A 52 -0.97 -17.50 -9.93
C TRP A 52 0.04 -18.53 -10.47
N ALA A 53 1.29 -18.14 -10.65
CA ALA A 53 2.35 -19.01 -11.15
C ALA A 53 3.46 -19.23 -10.11
N ASP A 54 4.23 -18.21 -9.77
CA ASP A 54 5.28 -18.27 -8.75
C ASP A 54 5.15 -17.09 -7.77
N ARG A 55 4.52 -17.35 -6.63
CA ARG A 55 4.26 -16.34 -5.59
C ARG A 55 5.52 -15.82 -4.91
N LEU A 56 6.54 -16.66 -4.76
CA LEU A 56 7.82 -16.24 -4.18
C LEU A 56 8.57 -15.32 -5.13
N ALA A 57 8.66 -15.67 -6.41
CA ALA A 57 9.25 -14.83 -7.43
C ALA A 57 8.48 -13.50 -7.56
N PHE A 58 7.15 -13.53 -7.49
CA PHE A 58 6.32 -12.34 -7.49
C PHE A 58 6.61 -11.44 -6.29
N ALA A 59 6.70 -12.00 -5.08
CA ALA A 59 7.06 -11.25 -3.87
C ALA A 59 8.46 -10.64 -3.95
N GLU A 60 9.42 -11.34 -4.53
CA GLU A 60 10.78 -10.82 -4.75
C GLU A 60 10.79 -9.62 -5.72
N GLN A 61 9.99 -9.67 -6.78
CA GLN A 61 9.84 -8.54 -7.71
C GLN A 61 9.17 -7.35 -7.03
N MET A 62 8.12 -7.58 -6.22
CA MET A 62 7.49 -6.52 -5.42
C MET A 62 8.50 -5.88 -4.45
N PHE A 63 9.30 -6.68 -3.77
CA PHE A 63 10.33 -6.19 -2.86
C PHE A 63 11.32 -5.25 -3.55
N ARG A 64 11.86 -5.65 -4.69
CA ARG A 64 12.78 -4.83 -5.49
C ARG A 64 12.13 -3.55 -5.98
N TRP A 65 10.87 -3.63 -6.40
CA TRP A 65 10.07 -2.47 -6.81
C TRP A 65 9.91 -1.48 -5.64
N GLU A 66 9.50 -1.97 -4.48
CA GLU A 66 9.27 -1.12 -3.31
C GLU A 66 10.56 -0.43 -2.81
N LEU A 67 11.71 -1.11 -2.86
CA LEU A 67 12.98 -0.49 -2.53
C LEU A 67 13.33 0.67 -3.48
N ARG A 68 13.12 0.49 -4.78
CA ARG A 68 13.33 1.52 -5.77
C ARG A 68 12.36 2.68 -5.57
N THR A 69 11.09 2.39 -5.44
CA THR A 69 10.02 3.37 -5.19
C THR A 69 10.29 4.20 -3.95
N HIS A 70 10.71 3.56 -2.85
CA HIS A 70 11.06 4.26 -1.61
C HIS A 70 12.22 5.26 -1.83
N ARG A 71 13.25 4.87 -2.57
CA ARG A 71 14.38 5.76 -2.89
C ARG A 71 13.95 6.94 -3.75
N GLU A 72 13.24 6.68 -4.84
CA GLU A 72 12.70 7.70 -5.74
C GLU A 72 11.75 8.68 -5.01
N ALA A 73 10.89 8.16 -4.14
CA ALA A 73 9.99 8.98 -3.35
C ALA A 73 10.74 9.90 -2.37
N ARG A 74 11.85 9.45 -1.80
CA ARG A 74 12.68 10.27 -0.91
C ARG A 74 13.38 11.45 -1.58
N GLU A 75 13.57 11.38 -2.88
CA GLU A 75 14.15 12.48 -3.68
C GLU A 75 13.12 13.60 -3.97
N GLN A 76 11.85 13.32 -3.71
CA GLN A 76 10.77 14.29 -3.89
C GLN A 76 10.75 15.32 -2.75
N ARG A 77 9.96 16.38 -2.92
CA ARG A 77 9.74 17.39 -1.87
C ARG A 77 8.30 17.33 -1.38
N GLY A 78 8.12 17.44 -0.06
CA GLY A 78 6.80 17.44 0.56
C GLY A 78 6.15 16.06 0.65
N PRO A 79 4.84 15.98 0.85
CA PRO A 79 4.14 14.72 0.99
C PRO A 79 4.08 13.94 -0.34
N VAL A 80 4.38 12.64 -0.25
CA VAL A 80 4.27 11.67 -1.34
C VAL A 80 3.38 10.53 -0.88
N ILE A 81 2.36 10.22 -1.64
CA ILE A 81 1.44 9.12 -1.36
C ILE A 81 1.97 7.85 -2.05
N LEU A 82 2.09 6.78 -1.29
CA LEU A 82 2.51 5.48 -1.81
C LEU A 82 1.34 4.50 -1.73
N ASP A 83 1.03 3.89 -2.86
CA ASP A 83 0.08 2.78 -2.93
C ASP A 83 0.80 1.51 -2.49
N ARG A 84 0.70 1.19 -1.20
CA ARG A 84 1.42 0.15 -0.48
C ARG A 84 2.89 0.52 -0.21
N GLY A 85 3.58 -0.35 0.50
CA GLY A 85 5.00 -0.22 0.84
C GLY A 85 5.64 -1.57 1.14
N LEU A 86 6.90 -1.57 1.56
CA LEU A 86 7.66 -2.77 1.90
C LEU A 86 6.94 -3.72 2.87
N PRO A 87 6.25 -3.23 3.92
CA PRO A 87 5.50 -4.11 4.81
C PRO A 87 4.39 -4.91 4.12
N ASP A 88 3.82 -4.40 3.03
CA ASP A 88 2.79 -5.11 2.25
C ASP A 88 3.33 -6.38 1.60
N VAL A 89 4.62 -6.43 1.25
CA VAL A 89 5.26 -7.65 0.72
C VAL A 89 5.28 -8.76 1.79
N ILE A 90 5.57 -8.39 3.03
CA ILE A 90 5.51 -9.31 4.18
C ILE A 90 4.07 -9.81 4.38
N GLY A 91 3.11 -8.90 4.35
CA GLY A 91 1.69 -9.23 4.47
C GLY A 91 1.21 -10.16 3.36
N TYR A 92 1.64 -9.92 2.13
CA TYR A 92 1.34 -10.78 0.98
C TYR A 92 1.84 -12.22 1.19
N LEU A 93 3.09 -12.39 1.61
CA LEU A 93 3.64 -13.73 1.89
C LEU A 93 2.86 -14.43 3.01
N ARG A 94 2.47 -13.71 4.06
CA ARG A 94 1.65 -14.27 5.14
C ARG A 94 0.29 -14.75 4.65
N VAL A 95 -0.40 -13.96 3.84
CA VAL A 95 -1.68 -14.35 3.25
C VAL A 95 -1.53 -15.59 2.37
N CYS A 96 -0.42 -15.71 1.65
CA CYS A 96 -0.10 -16.90 0.85
C CYS A 96 0.32 -18.12 1.68
N GLY A 97 0.48 -17.99 2.99
CA GLY A 97 1.00 -19.07 3.84
C GLY A 97 2.47 -19.40 3.58
N LEU A 98 3.22 -18.47 3.02
CA LEU A 98 4.62 -18.63 2.68
C LEU A 98 5.54 -18.05 3.77
N PRO A 99 6.74 -18.63 3.97
CA PRO A 99 7.69 -18.11 4.92
C PRO A 99 8.18 -16.73 4.50
N VAL A 100 8.34 -15.83 5.47
CA VAL A 100 8.87 -14.48 5.25
C VAL A 100 10.38 -14.50 5.46
N PRO A 101 11.19 -14.26 4.41
CA PRO A 101 12.63 -14.19 4.56
C PRO A 101 13.06 -13.09 5.54
N PRO A 102 14.07 -13.33 6.41
CA PRO A 102 14.52 -12.34 7.40
C PRO A 102 14.94 -11.00 6.82
N TYR A 103 15.47 -10.98 5.59
CA TYR A 103 15.89 -9.74 4.94
C TYR A 103 14.73 -8.77 4.65
N LEU A 104 13.50 -9.28 4.47
CA LEU A 104 12.31 -8.42 4.31
C LEU A 104 12.00 -7.64 5.58
N TRP A 105 12.06 -8.30 6.73
CA TRP A 105 11.91 -7.63 8.02
C TRP A 105 13.00 -6.60 8.27
N LYS A 106 14.23 -6.94 7.93
CA LYS A 106 15.38 -6.02 8.04
C LYS A 106 15.18 -4.78 7.17
N ALA A 107 14.76 -4.98 5.92
CA ALA A 107 14.48 -3.89 4.99
C ALA A 107 13.31 -3.01 5.47
N ALA A 108 12.21 -3.60 5.94
CA ALA A 108 11.05 -2.87 6.44
C ALA A 108 11.37 -2.01 7.69
N LYS A 109 12.34 -2.45 8.50
CA LYS A 109 12.85 -1.69 9.64
C LYS A 109 13.80 -0.56 9.24
N LEU A 110 14.53 -0.73 8.14
CA LEU A 110 15.53 0.22 7.67
C LEU A 110 14.90 1.31 6.77
N PHE A 111 14.04 0.93 5.85
CA PHE A 111 13.38 1.83 4.90
C PHE A 111 12.01 2.24 5.45
N ARG A 112 12.01 3.28 6.28
CA ARG A 112 10.82 3.72 7.01
C ARG A 112 9.98 4.70 6.18
N TYR A 113 8.68 4.67 6.46
CA TYR A 113 7.68 5.62 5.99
C TYR A 113 7.26 6.57 7.11
N HIS A 114 6.34 7.47 6.84
CA HIS A 114 5.74 8.28 7.89
C HIS A 114 5.11 7.38 8.97
N ARG A 115 5.21 7.80 10.24
CA ARG A 115 4.74 7.00 11.39
C ARG A 115 3.29 6.57 11.27
N ARG A 116 2.44 7.45 10.74
CA ARG A 116 1.04 7.16 10.50
C ARG A 116 0.85 6.59 9.11
N VAL A 117 0.17 5.45 9.04
CA VAL A 117 -0.14 4.73 7.81
C VAL A 117 -1.65 4.66 7.66
N PHE A 118 -2.17 5.09 6.53
CA PHE A 118 -3.59 4.96 6.24
C PHE A 118 -3.90 3.53 5.86
N ILE A 119 -4.96 2.96 6.45
CA ILE A 119 -5.45 1.66 6.08
C ILE A 119 -6.88 1.77 5.57
N ALA A 120 -7.11 1.28 4.35
CA ALA A 120 -8.43 1.16 3.78
C ALA A 120 -9.09 -0.11 4.30
N PRO A 121 -10.09 -0.01 5.19
CA PRO A 121 -10.75 -1.18 5.73
C PRO A 121 -11.53 -1.90 4.63
N HIS A 122 -11.79 -3.19 4.86
CA HIS A 122 -12.69 -3.94 4.01
C HIS A 122 -14.06 -3.25 3.90
N TRP A 123 -14.54 -3.08 2.68
CA TRP A 123 -15.80 -2.38 2.40
C TRP A 123 -16.71 -3.25 1.52
N PRO A 124 -17.53 -4.11 2.12
CA PRO A 124 -18.36 -5.08 1.41
C PRO A 124 -19.27 -4.47 0.34
N GLU A 125 -19.84 -3.29 0.59
CA GLU A 125 -20.76 -2.61 -0.33
C GLU A 125 -20.08 -2.19 -1.64
N ILE A 126 -18.83 -1.74 -1.58
CA ILE A 126 -18.04 -1.41 -2.77
C ILE A 126 -17.57 -2.69 -3.47
N TYR A 127 -17.17 -3.69 -2.69
CA TYR A 127 -16.68 -4.96 -3.24
C TYR A 127 -17.75 -5.73 -3.99
N ALA A 128 -19.00 -5.69 -3.53
CA ALA A 128 -20.13 -6.38 -4.14
C ALA A 128 -20.53 -5.83 -5.52
N GLN A 129 -20.12 -4.62 -5.87
CA GLN A 129 -20.41 -3.99 -7.17
C GLN A 129 -19.45 -4.41 -8.29
N ASP A 130 -18.33 -5.04 -7.96
CA ASP A 130 -17.33 -5.50 -8.92
C ASP A 130 -17.48 -7.00 -9.17
N THR A 131 -18.26 -7.37 -10.18
CA THR A 131 -18.58 -8.77 -10.52
C THR A 131 -17.39 -9.62 -10.97
N GLU A 132 -16.29 -9.00 -11.41
CA GLU A 132 -15.06 -9.70 -11.80
C GLU A 132 -14.19 -10.09 -10.60
N ARG A 133 -14.41 -9.48 -9.43
CA ARG A 133 -13.64 -9.71 -8.20
C ARG A 133 -14.37 -10.52 -7.15
N LYS A 134 -15.21 -11.47 -7.56
CA LYS A 134 -15.82 -12.45 -6.64
C LYS A 134 -14.81 -13.39 -5.97
N GLN A 135 -13.52 -13.08 -6.02
CA GLN A 135 -12.55 -13.76 -5.18
C GLN A 135 -12.70 -13.24 -3.75
N ASP A 136 -13.60 -13.93 -3.11
CA ASP A 136 -13.60 -14.19 -1.71
C ASP A 136 -13.44 -12.96 -0.79
N LEU A 137 -14.58 -12.49 -0.28
CA LEU A 137 -14.65 -11.56 0.86
C LEU A 137 -13.70 -11.97 1.98
N THR A 138 -13.53 -13.27 2.20
CA THR A 138 -12.62 -13.89 3.15
C THR A 138 -11.15 -13.53 2.85
N GLU A 139 -10.74 -13.57 1.60
CA GLU A 139 -9.37 -13.21 1.18
C GLU A 139 -9.10 -11.71 1.37
N ALA A 140 -10.06 -10.86 1.04
CA ALA A 140 -9.95 -9.42 1.24
C ALA A 140 -9.83 -9.06 2.72
N GLU A 141 -10.61 -9.70 3.59
CA GLU A 141 -10.50 -9.54 5.05
C GLU A 141 -9.18 -10.07 5.58
N ALA A 142 -8.73 -11.24 5.13
CA ALA A 142 -7.46 -11.83 5.52
C ALA A 142 -6.28 -10.95 5.12
N THR A 143 -6.33 -10.37 3.92
CA THR A 143 -5.31 -9.42 3.45
C THR A 143 -5.28 -8.17 4.32
N CYS A 144 -6.43 -7.56 4.60
CA CYS A 144 -6.53 -6.38 5.45
C CYS A 144 -5.96 -6.67 6.85
N ARG A 145 -6.32 -7.80 7.44
CA ARG A 145 -5.82 -8.23 8.76
C ARG A 145 -4.31 -8.45 8.75
N ALA A 146 -3.77 -9.11 7.74
CA ALA A 146 -2.33 -9.32 7.60
C ALA A 146 -1.58 -7.99 7.52
N MET A 147 -2.08 -7.01 6.76
CA MET A 147 -1.47 -5.68 6.69
C MET A 147 -1.52 -4.97 8.05
N GLN A 148 -2.65 -5.02 8.76
CA GLN A 148 -2.77 -4.45 10.11
C GLN A 148 -1.72 -5.04 11.06
N GLU A 149 -1.57 -6.35 11.09
CA GLU A 149 -0.63 -7.04 11.96
C GLU A 149 0.82 -6.68 11.64
N VAL A 150 1.19 -6.67 10.36
CA VAL A 150 2.57 -6.37 9.93
C VAL A 150 2.95 -4.92 10.24
N TYR A 151 2.11 -3.94 9.85
CA TYR A 151 2.39 -2.54 10.13
C TYR A 151 2.45 -2.25 11.63
N THR A 152 1.52 -2.80 12.41
CA THR A 152 1.52 -2.65 13.87
C THR A 152 2.77 -3.26 14.50
N SER A 153 3.20 -4.44 14.07
CA SER A 153 4.41 -5.10 14.58
C SER A 153 5.69 -4.31 14.26
N LEU A 154 5.67 -3.51 13.19
CA LEU A 154 6.76 -2.62 12.80
C LEU A 154 6.70 -1.25 13.51
N GLY A 155 5.72 -1.03 14.40
CA GLY A 155 5.59 0.18 15.21
C GLY A 155 4.91 1.36 14.48
N TYR A 156 4.17 1.12 13.40
CA TYR A 156 3.36 2.14 12.76
C TYR A 156 2.03 2.33 13.48
N GLU A 157 1.54 3.55 13.46
CA GLU A 157 0.19 3.93 13.88
C GLU A 157 -0.75 3.84 12.66
N LEU A 158 -1.75 2.98 12.74
CA LEU A 158 -2.72 2.82 11.66
C LEU A 158 -3.86 3.81 11.82
N LEU A 159 -4.16 4.53 10.73
CA LEU A 159 -5.31 5.41 10.60
C LEU A 159 -6.34 4.78 9.65
N PRO A 160 -7.42 4.19 10.16
CA PRO A 160 -8.47 3.67 9.30
C PRO A 160 -9.12 4.77 8.48
N LEU A 161 -9.20 4.56 7.17
CA LEU A 161 -9.97 5.45 6.31
C LEU A 161 -11.47 5.31 6.61
N PRO A 162 -12.21 6.41 6.73
CA PRO A 162 -13.65 6.32 6.96
C PRO A 162 -14.38 5.70 5.76
N LEU A 163 -15.49 5.02 6.03
CA LEU A 163 -16.37 4.44 5.01
C LEU A 163 -17.33 5.51 4.47
N VAL A 164 -16.78 6.43 3.73
CA VAL A 164 -17.47 7.61 3.19
C VAL A 164 -17.07 7.80 1.72
N SER A 165 -17.65 8.82 1.08
CA SER A 165 -17.34 9.15 -0.32
C SER A 165 -15.85 9.42 -0.56
N ILE A 166 -15.41 9.30 -1.80
CA ILE A 166 -14.02 9.60 -2.17
C ILE A 166 -13.63 11.05 -1.83
N PRO A 167 -14.44 12.09 -2.13
CA PRO A 167 -14.11 13.45 -1.72
C PRO A 167 -13.93 13.63 -0.20
N GLU A 168 -14.73 12.93 0.61
CA GLU A 168 -14.61 12.96 2.07
C GLU A 168 -13.35 12.23 2.55
N ARG A 169 -12.98 11.12 1.93
CA ARG A 169 -11.69 10.44 2.18
C ARG A 169 -10.50 11.32 1.80
N VAL A 170 -10.58 12.04 0.70
CA VAL A 170 -9.55 13.01 0.29
C VAL A 170 -9.36 14.07 1.38
N ARG A 171 -10.44 14.67 1.87
CA ARG A 171 -10.38 15.65 2.96
C ARG A 171 -9.76 15.06 4.24
N PHE A 172 -10.14 13.82 4.58
CA PHE A 172 -9.58 13.11 5.72
C PHE A 172 -8.06 12.94 5.60
N VAL A 173 -7.58 12.43 4.47
CA VAL A 173 -6.14 12.25 4.24
C VAL A 173 -5.42 13.60 4.30
N ARG A 174 -5.89 14.61 3.60
CA ARG A 174 -5.25 15.94 3.56
C ARG A 174 -5.15 16.57 4.95
N SER A 175 -6.17 16.49 5.78
CA SER A 175 -6.12 17.02 7.14
C SER A 175 -5.01 16.39 7.99
N HIS A 176 -4.69 15.12 7.76
CA HIS A 176 -3.61 14.43 8.47
C HIS A 176 -2.22 14.73 7.90
N LEU A 177 -2.12 15.12 6.62
CA LEU A 177 -0.86 15.56 6.02
C LEU A 177 -0.45 16.97 6.52
N GLU A 178 -1.40 17.87 6.65
CA GLU A 178 -1.17 19.25 7.10
C GLU A 178 -0.70 19.35 8.56
N HIS A 179 -1.15 18.44 9.42
CA HIS A 179 -0.76 18.39 10.84
C HIS A 179 0.63 17.73 11.06
N ALA A 180 1.25 17.21 10.01
CA ALA A 180 2.59 16.61 10.06
C ALA A 180 3.72 17.65 9.98
N THR A 181 3.40 18.93 9.73
CA THR A 181 4.38 20.02 9.74
C THR A 181 4.59 20.47 11.17
N PRO A 182 5.80 20.39 11.76
CA PRO A 182 6.04 20.96 13.07
C PRO A 182 5.79 22.48 12.96
N ARG A 183 4.94 23.01 13.84
CA ARG A 183 4.83 24.46 14.03
C ARG A 183 6.22 24.94 14.45
N SER A 184 6.87 25.71 13.59
CA SER A 184 8.08 26.44 13.95
C SER A 184 7.72 27.37 15.11
N SER A 185 8.29 27.10 16.27
CA SER A 185 8.30 28.03 17.42
C SER A 185 9.37 29.08 17.20
#